data_87563baa112d6e0ce93c6d914fb1cb20
#
_entry.id   87563baa112d6e0ce93c6d914fb1cb20
#
_cell.length_a   1.000
_cell.length_b   1.000
_cell.length_c   1.000
_cell.angle_alpha   90.00
_cell.angle_beta   90.00
_cell.angle_gamma   90.00
#
_symmetry.space_group_name_H-M   'P 1'
#
loop_
_entity.id
_entity.type
_entity.pdbx_description
1 polymer ?
#
loop_
_entity_poly.entity_id
_entity_poly.type
_entity_poly.pdbx_seq_one_letter_code
_entity_poly.pdbx_strand_id
1 'polypeptide(L)'
;LADMGATIIKEERLTPYSLRYEIKYDKDLMAFSKKIESVPMVEILSIGKSLELIKDIGDAKQVCDRYGLSKIKGTHAIGHARMATESGVDIKSAHPFWGYPFSDVAVVHNGQLTNYWNNRRALENKGMRFMSECDSELIAVYLAEKMRNGATLAEGMKDSLKGLDGVFTYFVATKDSLGMAKDTMAAKPLVLYESDNLIAM
;
A
#
# COMPACT_ATOMS: atom_id res chain seq x y z
N LEU A 1 14.31 7.71 -15.79
CA LEU A 1 13.02 8.42 -15.62
C LEU A 1 12.79 9.40 -16.77
N ALA A 2 13.79 10.25 -17.09
CA ALA A 2 13.68 11.22 -18.20
C ALA A 2 13.35 10.55 -19.55
N ASP A 3 14.02 9.45 -19.89
CA ASP A 3 13.80 8.66 -21.12
C ASP A 3 12.39 8.04 -21.21
N MET A 4 11.64 8.08 -20.11
CA MET A 4 10.24 7.62 -20.02
C MET A 4 9.24 8.78 -20.14
N GLY A 5 9.74 10.01 -20.32
CA GLY A 5 8.94 11.22 -20.40
C GLY A 5 8.53 11.80 -19.05
N ALA A 6 9.18 11.41 -17.97
CA ALA A 6 9.03 12.03 -16.67
C ALA A 6 10.03 13.19 -16.52
N THR A 7 9.57 14.33 -16.01
CA THR A 7 10.44 15.44 -15.60
C THR A 7 10.75 15.30 -14.13
N ILE A 8 12.03 15.12 -13.79
CA ILE A 8 12.49 15.06 -12.39
C ILE A 8 12.50 16.47 -11.83
N ILE A 9 11.77 16.69 -10.73
CA ILE A 9 11.76 17.96 -9.99
C ILE A 9 12.76 17.88 -8.83
N LYS A 10 12.75 16.76 -8.10
CA LYS A 10 13.60 16.56 -6.93
C LYS A 10 14.02 15.10 -6.83
N GLU A 11 15.25 14.88 -6.39
CA GLU A 11 15.78 13.57 -6.01
C GLU A 11 16.29 13.65 -4.58
N GLU A 12 15.93 12.68 -3.78
CA GLU A 12 16.39 12.54 -2.39
C GLU A 12 16.83 11.10 -2.14
N ARG A 13 18.02 10.95 -1.58
CA ARG A 13 18.48 9.66 -1.05
C ARG A 13 18.08 9.58 0.42
N LEU A 14 17.08 8.75 0.70
CA LEU A 14 16.58 8.57 2.07
C LEU A 14 17.45 7.61 2.86
N THR A 15 17.95 6.54 2.19
CA THR A 15 18.86 5.55 2.75
C THR A 15 19.86 5.11 1.68
N PRO A 16 20.89 4.31 1.98
CA PRO A 16 21.79 3.76 0.95
C PRO A 16 21.08 2.98 -0.16
N TYR A 17 19.89 2.44 0.11
CA TYR A 17 19.11 1.59 -0.78
C TYR A 17 17.73 2.17 -1.15
N SER A 18 17.40 3.38 -0.71
CA SER A 18 16.09 4.00 -0.96
C SER A 18 16.24 5.40 -1.53
N LEU A 19 15.60 5.63 -2.66
CA LEU A 19 15.55 6.90 -3.36
C LEU A 19 14.10 7.38 -3.45
N ARG A 20 13.91 8.68 -3.29
CA ARG A 20 12.65 9.36 -3.46
C ARG A 20 12.77 10.37 -4.60
N TYR A 21 11.85 10.28 -5.54
CA TYR A 21 11.77 11.21 -6.66
C TYR A 21 10.45 11.98 -6.63
N GLU A 22 10.52 13.29 -6.75
CA GLU A 22 9.39 14.12 -7.14
C GLU A 22 9.46 14.33 -8.65
N ILE A 23 8.41 13.94 -9.35
CA ILE A 23 8.37 13.95 -10.82
C ILE A 23 7.07 14.56 -11.34
N LYS A 24 7.13 15.17 -12.53
CA LYS A 24 5.95 15.43 -13.36
C LYS A 24 5.79 14.28 -14.34
N TYR A 25 4.63 13.61 -14.29
CA TYR A 25 4.27 12.52 -15.19
C TYR A 25 2.74 12.42 -15.28
N ASP A 26 2.21 12.36 -16.50
CA ASP A 26 0.77 12.42 -16.78
C ASP A 26 0.26 11.24 -17.64
N LYS A 27 1.15 10.26 -17.91
CA LYS A 27 0.85 9.10 -18.75
C LYS A 27 0.49 7.87 -17.91
N ASP A 28 0.42 6.71 -18.55
CA ASP A 28 0.05 5.43 -17.93
C ASP A 28 1.07 4.99 -16.87
N LEU A 29 0.62 4.96 -15.60
CA LEU A 29 1.45 4.55 -14.46
C LEU A 29 1.83 3.07 -14.50
N MET A 30 1.01 2.19 -15.12
CA MET A 30 1.34 0.78 -15.23
C MET A 30 2.52 0.58 -16.20
N ALA A 31 2.48 1.22 -17.37
CA ALA A 31 3.57 1.17 -18.32
C ALA A 31 4.85 1.79 -17.75
N PHE A 32 4.71 2.90 -17.03
CA PHE A 32 5.80 3.57 -16.34
C PHE A 32 6.47 2.67 -15.30
N SER A 33 5.68 2.07 -14.41
CA SER A 33 6.16 1.17 -13.35
C SER A 33 6.89 -0.04 -13.94
N LYS A 34 6.29 -0.71 -14.93
CA LYS A 34 6.91 -1.86 -15.61
C LYS A 34 8.26 -1.51 -16.22
N LYS A 35 8.39 -0.32 -16.81
CA LYS A 35 9.64 0.11 -17.44
C LYS A 35 10.72 0.45 -16.40
N ILE A 36 10.36 1.06 -15.27
CA ILE A 36 11.31 1.30 -14.16
C ILE A 36 11.79 -0.03 -13.58
N GLU A 37 10.88 -0.94 -13.30
CA GLU A 37 11.18 -2.24 -12.68
C GLU A 37 11.84 -3.22 -13.65
N SER A 38 11.95 -2.89 -14.95
CA SER A 38 12.81 -3.62 -15.88
C SER A 38 14.31 -3.35 -15.68
N VAL A 39 14.65 -2.31 -14.91
CA VAL A 39 16.03 -2.07 -14.48
C VAL A 39 16.37 -3.04 -13.35
N PRO A 40 17.43 -3.86 -13.49
CA PRO A 40 17.79 -4.82 -12.46
C PRO A 40 17.96 -4.19 -11.08
N MET A 41 17.44 -4.84 -10.06
CA MET A 41 17.50 -4.42 -8.64
C MET A 41 16.75 -3.12 -8.32
N VAL A 42 15.91 -2.61 -9.21
CA VAL A 42 15.05 -1.45 -8.97
C VAL A 42 13.62 -1.91 -8.75
N GLU A 43 13.03 -1.47 -7.65
CA GLU A 43 11.66 -1.77 -7.25
C GLU A 43 10.95 -0.49 -6.83
N ILE A 44 9.68 -0.37 -7.21
CA ILE A 44 8.85 0.77 -6.82
C ILE A 44 8.06 0.39 -5.57
N LEU A 45 8.34 1.01 -4.45
CA LEU A 45 7.59 0.81 -3.22
C LEU A 45 6.20 1.46 -3.28
N SER A 46 6.10 2.64 -3.90
CA SER A 46 4.83 3.33 -4.15
C SER A 46 4.96 4.44 -5.16
N ILE A 47 3.83 4.83 -5.74
CA ILE A 47 3.67 6.08 -6.49
C ILE A 47 2.43 6.78 -5.93
N GLY A 48 2.58 8.04 -5.51
CA GLY A 48 1.50 8.86 -4.99
C GLY A 48 1.65 10.31 -5.41
N LYS A 49 0.55 11.05 -5.40
CA LYS A 49 0.51 12.51 -5.58
C LYS A 49 0.40 13.24 -4.25
N SER A 50 -0.31 12.63 -3.31
CA SER A 50 -0.65 13.21 -2.00
C SER A 50 -0.34 12.27 -0.84
N LEU A 51 -0.27 10.95 -1.09
CA LEU A 51 0.01 9.94 -0.10
C LEU A 51 1.46 9.48 -0.23
N GLU A 52 2.18 9.51 0.88
CA GLU A 52 3.54 8.99 0.97
C GLU A 52 3.55 7.67 1.74
N LEU A 53 4.20 6.66 1.19
CA LEU A 53 4.37 5.36 1.81
C LEU A 53 5.82 5.19 2.24
N ILE A 54 6.00 4.96 3.53
CA ILE A 54 7.31 4.70 4.13
C ILE A 54 7.26 3.35 4.83
N LYS A 55 8.19 2.47 4.50
CA LYS A 55 8.36 1.18 5.16
C LYS A 55 9.82 0.77 5.21
N ASP A 56 10.20 0.14 6.28
CA ASP A 56 11.57 -0.37 6.49
C ASP A 56 11.58 -1.45 7.57
N ILE A 57 12.73 -2.10 7.73
CA ILE A 57 13.02 -3.04 8.81
C ILE A 57 13.59 -2.27 10.00
N GLY A 58 13.11 -2.57 11.20
CA GLY A 58 13.53 -1.96 12.44
C GLY A 58 12.36 -1.68 13.37
N ASP A 59 12.64 -1.17 14.56
CA ASP A 59 11.60 -0.69 15.44
C ASP A 59 11.02 0.66 14.97
N ALA A 60 9.83 1.00 15.45
CA ALA A 60 9.11 2.20 15.02
C ALA A 60 9.90 3.49 15.23
N LYS A 61 10.72 3.58 16.31
CA LYS A 61 11.53 4.76 16.60
C LYS A 61 12.66 4.90 15.59
N GLN A 62 13.36 3.80 15.28
CA GLN A 62 14.43 3.79 14.29
C GLN A 62 13.93 4.20 12.90
N VAL A 63 12.78 3.69 12.48
CA VAL A 63 12.16 4.07 11.20
C VAL A 63 11.72 5.54 11.22
N CYS A 64 11.09 5.98 12.31
CA CYS A 64 10.68 7.37 12.48
C CYS A 64 11.88 8.35 12.36
N ASP A 65 12.96 8.05 13.05
CA ASP A 65 14.16 8.90 13.04
C ASP A 65 14.86 8.89 11.67
N ARG A 66 14.97 7.71 11.04
CA ARG A 66 15.63 7.51 9.73
C ARG A 66 14.93 8.30 8.61
N TYR A 67 13.61 8.30 8.59
CA TYR A 67 12.80 8.96 7.55
C TYR A 67 12.25 10.32 7.98
N GLY A 68 12.51 10.76 9.19
CA GLY A 68 12.05 12.05 9.70
C GLY A 68 10.52 12.14 9.79
N LEU A 69 9.83 11.06 10.16
CA LEU A 69 8.36 10.99 10.17
C LEU A 69 7.71 12.07 11.03
N SER A 70 8.37 12.50 12.11
CA SER A 70 7.91 13.58 12.98
C SER A 70 7.75 14.93 12.28
N LYS A 71 8.36 15.11 11.11
CA LYS A 71 8.28 16.34 10.29
C LYS A 71 7.20 16.28 9.23
N ILE A 72 6.65 15.09 8.96
CA ILE A 72 5.60 14.91 7.96
C ILE A 72 4.28 15.42 8.55
N LYS A 73 3.55 16.19 7.75
CA LYS A 73 2.23 16.71 8.09
C LYS A 73 1.20 16.07 7.16
N GLY A 74 0.08 15.64 7.72
CA GLY A 74 -1.02 15.05 6.98
C GLY A 74 -2.32 15.16 7.74
N THR A 75 -3.43 14.94 7.06
CA THR A 75 -4.77 14.93 7.65
C THR A 75 -5.10 13.59 8.28
N HIS A 76 -4.53 12.52 7.76
CA HIS A 76 -4.71 11.15 8.25
C HIS A 76 -3.49 10.29 7.92
N ALA A 77 -3.33 9.20 8.65
CA ALA A 77 -2.26 8.23 8.44
C ALA A 77 -2.72 6.82 8.84
N ILE A 78 -2.13 5.82 8.22
CA ILE A 78 -2.21 4.43 8.65
C ILE A 78 -0.80 3.93 8.96
N GLY A 79 -0.68 3.01 9.91
CA GLY A 79 0.60 2.44 10.28
C GLY A 79 0.46 1.01 10.78
N HIS A 80 1.55 0.23 10.69
CA HIS A 80 1.57 -1.15 11.11
C HIS A 80 2.96 -1.56 11.58
N ALA A 81 3.05 -2.20 12.72
CA ALA A 81 4.24 -2.90 13.18
C ALA A 81 4.01 -4.40 12.99
N ARG A 82 4.72 -5.00 12.04
CA ARG A 82 4.57 -6.42 11.71
C ARG A 82 5.59 -7.26 12.46
N MET A 83 5.11 -8.32 13.08
CA MET A 83 5.95 -9.44 13.48
C MET A 83 5.75 -10.56 12.45
N ALA A 84 6.82 -10.92 11.75
CA ALA A 84 6.75 -11.96 10.71
C ALA A 84 6.55 -13.34 11.36
N THR A 85 5.61 -14.12 10.83
CA THR A 85 5.33 -15.49 11.26
C THR A 85 5.63 -16.52 10.18
N GLU A 86 5.19 -16.27 8.94
CA GLU A 86 5.26 -17.23 7.83
C GLU A 86 6.01 -16.70 6.60
N SER A 87 6.07 -15.39 6.40
CA SER A 87 6.76 -14.77 5.26
C SER A 87 8.06 -14.11 5.68
N GLY A 88 8.96 -13.90 4.71
CA GLY A 88 10.27 -13.31 4.93
C GLY A 88 10.24 -11.96 5.66
N VAL A 89 11.32 -11.67 6.38
CA VAL A 89 11.54 -10.36 7.02
C VAL A 89 12.35 -9.51 6.04
N ASP A 90 11.64 -8.83 5.17
CA ASP A 90 12.21 -7.92 4.18
C ASP A 90 11.32 -6.67 4.01
N ILE A 91 11.86 -5.65 3.34
CA ILE A 91 11.14 -4.39 3.10
C ILE A 91 9.92 -4.61 2.20
N LYS A 92 9.98 -5.54 1.25
CA LYS A 92 8.86 -5.81 0.32
C LYS A 92 7.64 -6.32 1.07
N SER A 93 7.86 -7.21 2.04
CA SER A 93 6.83 -7.83 2.86
C SER A 93 6.39 -6.96 4.06
N ALA A 94 7.03 -5.81 4.29
CA ALA A 94 6.60 -4.87 5.32
C ALA A 94 5.38 -4.06 4.87
N HIS A 95 4.53 -3.69 5.85
CA HIS A 95 3.42 -2.76 5.63
C HIS A 95 3.90 -1.29 5.63
N PRO A 96 3.14 -0.39 5.03
CA PRO A 96 1.93 -0.58 4.21
C PRO A 96 2.21 -1.17 2.83
N PHE A 97 1.15 -1.64 2.15
CA PHE A 97 1.22 -2.08 0.75
C PHE A 97 0.56 -1.07 -0.17
N TRP A 98 1.25 -0.77 -1.27
CA TRP A 98 0.73 0.10 -2.33
C TRP A 98 -0.28 -0.63 -3.21
N GLY A 99 -1.40 0.04 -3.52
CA GLY A 99 -2.41 -0.44 -4.45
C GLY A 99 -1.98 -0.29 -5.90
N TYR A 100 -1.03 -1.09 -6.35
CA TYR A 100 -0.53 -1.08 -7.73
C TYR A 100 -1.64 -1.32 -8.77
N PRO A 101 -1.68 -0.59 -9.88
CA PRO A 101 -0.87 0.58 -10.27
C PRO A 101 -1.57 1.92 -9.99
N PHE A 102 -2.49 1.96 -9.05
CA PHE A 102 -3.31 3.12 -8.75
C PHE A 102 -2.56 4.05 -7.77
N SER A 103 -2.46 5.35 -8.09
CA SER A 103 -1.81 6.29 -7.18
C SER A 103 -2.63 6.52 -5.91
N ASP A 104 -1.95 6.87 -4.82
CA ASP A 104 -2.59 7.28 -3.56
C ASP A 104 -3.54 6.24 -2.96
N VAL A 105 -3.17 4.95 -3.02
CA VAL A 105 -3.86 3.87 -2.29
C VAL A 105 -2.84 3.07 -1.51
N ALA A 106 -3.01 2.97 -0.20
CA ALA A 106 -2.17 2.15 0.67
C ALA A 106 -3.01 1.37 1.68
N VAL A 107 -2.59 0.16 2.00
CA VAL A 107 -3.30 -0.76 2.90
C VAL A 107 -2.36 -1.28 3.98
N VAL A 108 -2.89 -1.36 5.20
CA VAL A 108 -2.33 -2.18 6.28
C VAL A 108 -3.37 -3.23 6.70
N HIS A 109 -2.92 -4.41 7.07
CA HIS A 109 -3.77 -5.56 7.33
C HIS A 109 -3.26 -6.37 8.51
N ASN A 110 -4.19 -6.86 9.31
CA ASN A 110 -3.96 -7.88 10.31
C ASN A 110 -4.91 -9.04 10.08
N GLY A 111 -4.36 -10.21 9.82
CA GLY A 111 -5.15 -11.40 9.54
C GLY A 111 -4.46 -12.35 8.58
N GLN A 112 -5.27 -13.20 7.94
CA GLN A 112 -4.82 -14.17 6.97
C GLN A 112 -5.93 -14.46 5.96
N LEU A 113 -5.59 -14.43 4.67
CA LEU A 113 -6.52 -14.74 3.58
C LEU A 113 -6.36 -16.19 3.14
N THR A 114 -7.44 -16.96 3.20
CA THR A 114 -7.46 -18.38 2.82
C THR A 114 -7.51 -18.58 1.31
N ASN A 115 -8.10 -17.63 0.57
CA ASN A 115 -8.21 -17.68 -0.88
C ASN A 115 -7.15 -16.83 -1.63
N TYR A 116 -6.03 -16.54 -0.97
CA TYR A 116 -4.94 -15.70 -1.49
C TYR A 116 -4.49 -16.09 -2.90
N TRP A 117 -4.08 -17.35 -3.10
CA TRP A 117 -3.52 -17.80 -4.36
C TRP A 117 -4.50 -17.75 -5.54
N ASN A 118 -5.79 -17.98 -5.28
CA ASN A 118 -6.83 -17.91 -6.31
C ASN A 118 -7.04 -16.47 -6.76
N ASN A 119 -7.18 -15.54 -5.82
CA ASN A 119 -7.34 -14.12 -6.11
C ASN A 119 -6.07 -13.53 -6.75
N ARG A 120 -4.88 -13.90 -6.26
CA ARG A 120 -3.62 -13.46 -6.84
C ARG A 120 -3.51 -13.81 -8.31
N ARG A 121 -3.70 -15.08 -8.67
CA ARG A 121 -3.68 -15.53 -10.06
C ARG A 121 -4.70 -14.81 -10.94
N ALA A 122 -5.91 -14.59 -10.42
CA ALA A 122 -6.94 -13.85 -11.15
C ALA A 122 -6.53 -12.39 -11.43
N LEU A 123 -5.87 -11.73 -10.47
CA LEU A 123 -5.35 -10.37 -10.63
C LEU A 123 -4.13 -10.31 -11.53
N GLU A 124 -3.19 -11.25 -11.42
CA GLU A 124 -2.04 -11.38 -12.32
C GLU A 124 -2.47 -11.57 -13.78
N ASN A 125 -3.51 -12.37 -14.03
CA ASN A 125 -4.10 -12.55 -15.38
C ASN A 125 -4.71 -11.25 -15.95
N LYS A 126 -5.08 -10.30 -15.08
CA LYS A 126 -5.52 -8.95 -15.46
C LYS A 126 -4.34 -7.96 -15.61
N GLY A 127 -3.10 -8.43 -15.49
CA GLY A 127 -1.89 -7.64 -15.64
C GLY A 127 -1.47 -6.89 -14.37
N MET A 128 -2.06 -7.21 -13.22
CA MET A 128 -1.63 -6.65 -11.93
C MET A 128 -0.32 -7.30 -11.48
N ARG A 129 0.51 -6.51 -10.79
CA ARG A 129 1.82 -6.94 -10.30
C ARG A 129 1.79 -7.08 -8.78
N PHE A 130 2.51 -8.06 -8.27
CA PHE A 130 2.78 -8.25 -6.85
C PHE A 130 4.29 -8.19 -6.60
N MET A 131 4.69 -7.51 -5.54
CA MET A 131 6.09 -7.36 -5.12
C MET A 131 6.49 -8.42 -4.11
N SER A 132 5.54 -8.90 -3.32
CA SER A 132 5.74 -9.86 -2.23
C SER A 132 4.82 -11.08 -2.37
N GLU A 133 5.00 -12.04 -1.49
CA GLU A 133 4.07 -13.15 -1.29
C GLU A 133 3.15 -12.92 -0.07
N CYS A 134 3.12 -11.69 0.45
CA CYS A 134 2.27 -11.34 1.57
C CYS A 134 0.82 -11.17 1.11
N ASP A 135 -0.10 -11.82 1.79
CA ASP A 135 -1.54 -11.74 1.50
C ASP A 135 -2.11 -10.33 1.68
N SER A 136 -1.48 -9.52 2.51
CA SER A 136 -1.86 -8.12 2.71
C SER A 136 -1.71 -7.26 1.45
N GLU A 137 -0.72 -7.56 0.60
CA GLU A 137 -0.56 -6.89 -0.70
C GLU A 137 -1.75 -7.18 -1.62
N LEU A 138 -2.32 -8.38 -1.53
CA LEU A 138 -3.49 -8.74 -2.31
C LEU A 138 -4.66 -7.77 -2.06
N ILE A 139 -4.90 -7.38 -0.82
CA ILE A 139 -5.98 -6.44 -0.49
C ILE A 139 -5.77 -5.10 -1.20
N ALA A 140 -4.54 -4.56 -1.15
CA ALA A 140 -4.21 -3.30 -1.80
C ALA A 140 -4.40 -3.35 -3.32
N VAL A 141 -3.91 -4.42 -3.96
CA VAL A 141 -4.03 -4.63 -5.41
C VAL A 141 -5.49 -4.90 -5.82
N TYR A 142 -6.24 -5.64 -5.00
CA TYR A 142 -7.67 -5.90 -5.22
C TYR A 142 -8.48 -4.59 -5.24
N LEU A 143 -8.30 -3.74 -4.25
CA LEU A 143 -8.96 -2.44 -4.18
C LEU A 143 -8.56 -1.54 -5.35
N ALA A 144 -7.28 -1.49 -5.66
CA ALA A 144 -6.78 -0.71 -6.79
C ALA A 144 -7.36 -1.18 -8.14
N GLU A 145 -7.49 -2.48 -8.35
CA GLU A 145 -8.13 -3.05 -9.57
C GLU A 145 -9.60 -2.61 -9.68
N LYS A 146 -10.35 -2.69 -8.58
CA LYS A 146 -11.74 -2.23 -8.57
C LYS A 146 -11.87 -0.74 -8.89
N MET A 147 -11.05 0.09 -8.22
CA MET A 147 -11.05 1.54 -8.43
C MET A 147 -10.61 1.92 -9.85
N ARG A 148 -9.64 1.21 -10.42
CA ARG A 148 -9.21 1.39 -11.81
C ARG A 148 -10.33 1.11 -12.80
N ASN A 149 -11.22 0.19 -12.48
CA ASN A 149 -12.40 -0.14 -13.29
C ASN A 149 -13.62 0.75 -12.99
N GLY A 150 -13.43 1.84 -12.26
CA GLY A 150 -14.45 2.87 -12.02
C GLY A 150 -15.23 2.73 -10.73
N ALA A 151 -14.94 1.73 -9.88
CA ALA A 151 -15.57 1.63 -8.57
C ALA A 151 -15.04 2.72 -7.63
N THR A 152 -15.89 3.21 -6.75
CA THR A 152 -15.48 4.02 -5.60
C THR A 152 -14.72 3.15 -4.59
N LEU A 153 -13.95 3.78 -3.68
CA LEU A 153 -13.30 3.05 -2.59
C LEU A 153 -14.32 2.24 -1.77
N ALA A 154 -15.46 2.83 -1.43
CA ALA A 154 -16.50 2.17 -0.64
C ALA A 154 -17.09 0.95 -1.35
N GLU A 155 -17.29 1.00 -2.66
CA GLU A 155 -17.74 -0.14 -3.46
C GLU A 155 -16.67 -1.24 -3.52
N GLY A 156 -15.41 -0.87 -3.76
CA GLY A 156 -14.29 -1.81 -3.73
C GLY A 156 -14.15 -2.51 -2.38
N MET A 157 -14.32 -1.77 -1.28
CA MET A 157 -14.32 -2.34 0.07
C MET A 157 -15.50 -3.28 0.32
N LYS A 158 -16.71 -2.93 -0.12
CA LYS A 158 -17.89 -3.83 -0.03
C LYS A 158 -17.70 -5.11 -0.83
N ASP A 159 -17.12 -4.99 -2.02
CA ASP A 159 -16.77 -6.15 -2.85
C ASP A 159 -15.71 -7.03 -2.20
N SER A 160 -14.73 -6.43 -1.50
CA SER A 160 -13.68 -7.19 -0.81
C SER A 160 -14.25 -8.10 0.29
N LEU A 161 -15.29 -7.67 1.00
CA LEU A 161 -15.97 -8.49 2.03
C LEU A 161 -16.65 -9.75 1.46
N LYS A 162 -16.90 -9.79 0.15
CA LYS A 162 -17.46 -10.95 -0.54
C LYS A 162 -16.41 -11.76 -1.30
N GLY A 163 -15.39 -11.07 -1.82
CA GLY A 163 -14.39 -11.67 -2.69
C GLY A 163 -13.16 -12.21 -1.95
N LEU A 164 -12.87 -11.68 -0.76
CA LEU A 164 -11.80 -12.16 0.09
C LEU A 164 -12.36 -13.09 1.16
N ASP A 165 -11.67 -14.20 1.38
CA ASP A 165 -12.02 -15.19 2.39
C ASP A 165 -10.89 -15.31 3.41
N GLY A 166 -11.25 -15.43 4.69
CA GLY A 166 -10.30 -15.51 5.79
C GLY A 166 -10.72 -14.71 7.02
N VAL A 167 -9.77 -14.51 7.91
CA VAL A 167 -9.95 -13.71 9.13
C VAL A 167 -9.08 -12.47 8.99
N PHE A 168 -9.68 -11.30 8.85
CA PHE A 168 -8.95 -10.09 8.57
C PHE A 168 -9.58 -8.81 9.13
N THR A 169 -8.73 -7.86 9.45
CA THR A 169 -9.06 -6.44 9.58
C THR A 169 -8.05 -5.64 8.78
N TYR A 170 -8.49 -4.75 7.92
CA TYR A 170 -7.57 -3.87 7.19
C TYR A 170 -8.00 -2.41 7.26
N PHE A 171 -7.02 -1.53 7.19
CA PHE A 171 -7.21 -0.10 6.92
C PHE A 171 -6.70 0.23 5.54
N VAL A 172 -7.38 1.12 4.86
CA VAL A 172 -6.97 1.68 3.58
C VAL A 172 -6.95 3.20 3.67
N ALA A 173 -5.86 3.80 3.22
CA ALA A 173 -5.74 5.24 3.06
C ALA A 173 -5.69 5.60 1.57
N THR A 174 -6.41 6.64 1.21
CA THR A 174 -6.29 7.35 -0.07
C THR A 174 -5.94 8.81 0.21
N LYS A 175 -5.82 9.64 -0.83
CA LYS A 175 -5.48 11.05 -0.66
C LYS A 175 -6.47 11.84 0.23
N ASP A 176 -7.73 11.41 0.30
CA ASP A 176 -8.83 12.13 0.95
C ASP A 176 -9.76 11.24 1.81
N SER A 177 -9.41 9.96 1.95
CA SER A 177 -10.27 9.01 2.64
C SER A 177 -9.46 8.02 3.48
N LEU A 178 -10.02 7.65 4.62
CA LEU A 178 -9.57 6.54 5.46
C LEU A 178 -10.73 5.53 5.56
N GLY A 179 -10.47 4.29 5.17
CA GLY A 179 -11.43 3.21 5.23
C GLY A 179 -10.98 2.10 6.17
N MET A 180 -11.94 1.39 6.77
CA MET A 180 -11.73 0.21 7.58
C MET A 180 -12.73 -0.89 7.19
N ALA A 181 -12.24 -2.11 7.07
CA ALA A 181 -13.10 -3.28 6.89
C ALA A 181 -12.61 -4.45 7.74
N LYS A 182 -13.57 -5.27 8.17
CA LYS A 182 -13.36 -6.51 8.89
C LYS A 182 -14.13 -7.64 8.22
N ASP A 183 -13.60 -8.85 8.34
CA ASP A 183 -14.35 -10.06 7.97
C ASP A 183 -15.63 -10.23 8.82
N THR A 184 -16.51 -11.10 8.36
CA THR A 184 -17.82 -11.33 9.01
C THR A 184 -17.71 -11.99 10.39
N MET A 185 -16.64 -12.73 10.66
CA MET A 185 -16.37 -13.31 11.98
C MET A 185 -15.84 -12.27 12.97
N ALA A 186 -15.29 -11.17 12.48
CA ALA A 186 -14.76 -10.05 13.25
C ALA A 186 -13.77 -10.48 14.37
N ALA A 187 -13.03 -11.56 14.14
CA ALA A 187 -12.16 -12.18 15.15
C ALA A 187 -10.96 -11.30 15.53
N LYS A 188 -10.45 -10.47 14.60
CA LYS A 188 -9.37 -9.52 14.93
C LYS A 188 -9.94 -8.33 15.71
N PRO A 189 -9.37 -7.97 16.88
CA PRO A 189 -9.89 -6.86 17.67
C PRO A 189 -9.75 -5.53 16.95
N LEU A 190 -10.65 -4.61 17.27
CA LEU A 190 -10.61 -3.23 16.83
C LEU A 190 -11.07 -2.34 17.98
N VAL A 191 -10.35 -1.26 18.20
CA VAL A 191 -10.74 -0.21 19.15
C VAL A 191 -10.94 1.07 18.36
N LEU A 192 -12.05 1.75 18.58
CA LEU A 192 -12.37 3.05 17.99
C LEU A 192 -12.39 4.11 19.10
N TYR A 193 -11.66 5.18 18.87
CA TYR A 193 -11.75 6.40 19.66
C TYR A 193 -12.21 7.53 18.75
N GLU A 194 -13.17 8.31 19.22
CA GLU A 194 -13.72 9.45 18.51
C GLU A 194 -13.85 10.66 19.46
N SER A 195 -13.45 11.80 18.97
CA SER A 195 -13.60 13.10 19.61
C SER A 195 -13.91 14.16 18.54
N ASP A 196 -14.17 15.39 18.97
CA ASP A 196 -14.50 16.50 18.06
C ASP A 196 -13.43 16.75 16.96
N ASN A 197 -12.17 16.40 17.23
CA ASN A 197 -11.03 16.73 16.36
C ASN A 197 -10.21 15.51 15.93
N LEU A 198 -10.52 14.30 16.41
CA LEU A 198 -9.70 13.11 16.16
C LEU A 198 -10.56 11.85 16.10
N ILE A 199 -10.33 11.07 15.08
CA ILE A 199 -10.74 9.67 15.00
C ILE A 199 -9.48 8.82 14.98
N ALA A 200 -9.38 7.86 15.91
CA ALA A 200 -8.30 6.88 15.96
C ALA A 200 -8.87 5.47 16.05
N MET A 201 -8.30 4.57 15.27
CA MET A 201 -8.71 3.17 15.19
C MET A 201 -7.49 2.27 15.31
#